data_8750e4bf776a2fdaae38049e7ed9a3db
#
_entry.id   8750e4bf776a2fdaae38049e7ed9a3db
#
_cell.length_a   1.000
_cell.length_b   1.000
_cell.length_c   1.000
_cell.angle_alpha   90.00
_cell.angle_beta   90.00
_cell.angle_gamma   90.00
#
_symmetry.space_group_name_H-M   'P 1'
#
loop_
_entity.id
_entity.type
_entity.pdbx_description
1 polymer ?
#
loop_
_entity_poly.entity_id
_entity_poly.type
_entity_poly.pdbx_seq_one_letter_code
_entity_poly.pdbx_strand_id
1 'polypeptide(L)'
;MSKKGCDGLMRRSCTSVLVGRAATRDGSILIARNEDNTTPAAPKSLRMVPAGERDGVELVSGANGFTITLPEGGLRYSAMPDVTPEEGLFEEAGVNAAHVAMSATESALANDRVLAFDPYV
;
A
#
# COMPACT_ATOMS: atom_id res chain seq x y z
N MET A 1 -19.88 -7.89 36.04
CA MET A 1 -18.80 -8.09 35.06
C MET A 1 -19.40 -7.98 33.68
N SER A 2 -19.33 -6.80 33.12
CA SER A 2 -19.87 -6.51 31.78
C SER A 2 -18.86 -6.97 30.73
N LYS A 3 -19.27 -7.90 29.87
CA LYS A 3 -18.55 -8.25 28.64
C LYS A 3 -18.69 -7.07 27.69
N LYS A 4 -17.71 -6.18 27.66
CA LYS A 4 -17.55 -5.27 26.53
C LYS A 4 -17.19 -6.13 25.32
N GLY A 5 -18.15 -6.26 24.42
CA GLY A 5 -18.00 -6.93 23.17
C GLY A 5 -16.87 -6.33 22.35
N CYS A 6 -16.16 -7.17 21.64
CA CYS A 6 -15.27 -6.78 20.55
C CYS A 6 -16.13 -6.23 19.39
N ASP A 7 -16.74 -5.06 19.61
CA ASP A 7 -17.46 -4.36 18.56
C ASP A 7 -16.43 -3.57 17.75
N GLY A 8 -16.27 -4.02 16.51
CA GLY A 8 -16.00 -3.11 15.43
C GLY A 8 -14.55 -2.75 15.15
N LEU A 9 -13.57 -3.71 15.17
CA LEU A 9 -12.47 -3.55 14.24
C LEU A 9 -13.06 -3.76 12.84
N MET A 10 -13.45 -2.68 12.18
CA MET A 10 -13.71 -2.71 10.76
C MET A 10 -12.45 -3.26 10.09
N ARG A 11 -12.50 -4.50 9.66
CA ARG A 11 -11.41 -5.10 8.91
C ARG A 11 -11.37 -4.41 7.57
N ARG A 12 -10.48 -3.45 7.41
CA ARG A 12 -10.04 -3.04 6.10
C ARG A 12 -9.31 -4.26 5.52
N SER A 13 -9.76 -4.74 4.41
CA SER A 13 -9.10 -5.82 3.70
C SER A 13 -8.90 -5.40 2.25
N CYS A 14 -7.91 -6.01 1.60
CA CYS A 14 -7.68 -5.80 0.18
C CYS A 14 -7.51 -7.17 -0.47
N THR A 15 -7.96 -7.28 -1.70
CA THR A 15 -7.79 -8.49 -2.49
C THR A 15 -6.82 -8.23 -3.63
N SER A 16 -5.80 -9.05 -3.77
CA SER A 16 -4.90 -9.01 -4.93
C SER A 16 -5.02 -10.30 -5.73
N VAL A 17 -5.04 -10.17 -7.05
CA VAL A 17 -5.04 -11.29 -7.99
C VAL A 17 -3.77 -11.22 -8.83
N LEU A 18 -3.00 -12.30 -8.81
CA LEU A 18 -1.77 -12.44 -9.59
C LEU A 18 -1.97 -13.58 -10.59
N VAL A 19 -1.82 -13.28 -11.88
CA VAL A 19 -1.97 -14.27 -12.95
C VAL A 19 -0.63 -14.40 -13.69
N GLY A 20 -0.04 -15.58 -13.60
CA GLY A 20 1.22 -15.87 -14.28
C GLY A 20 1.07 -16.21 -15.76
N ARG A 21 2.18 -16.22 -16.48
CA ARG A 21 2.24 -16.44 -17.96
C ARG A 21 1.55 -17.70 -18.45
N ALA A 22 1.55 -18.77 -17.65
CA ALA A 22 0.93 -20.04 -18.02
C ALA A 22 -0.60 -20.02 -17.98
N ALA A 23 -1.18 -19.01 -17.31
CA ALA A 23 -2.63 -18.87 -17.16
C ALA A 23 -3.24 -17.78 -18.07
N THR A 24 -2.43 -17.14 -18.92
CA THR A 24 -2.86 -16.13 -19.89
C THR A 24 -2.74 -16.66 -21.32
N ARG A 25 -3.57 -16.16 -22.24
CA ARG A 25 -3.54 -16.60 -23.64
C ARG A 25 -2.31 -16.11 -24.42
N ASP A 26 -1.80 -14.96 -24.04
CA ASP A 26 -0.71 -14.25 -24.73
C ASP A 26 0.62 -14.25 -23.94
N GLY A 27 0.67 -14.98 -22.82
CA GLY A 27 1.86 -15.02 -21.96
C GLY A 27 2.07 -13.76 -21.12
N SER A 28 1.10 -12.87 -21.05
CA SER A 28 1.17 -11.70 -20.17
C SER A 28 1.11 -12.10 -18.70
N ILE A 29 1.56 -11.19 -17.84
CA ILE A 29 1.36 -11.28 -16.38
C ILE A 29 0.34 -10.21 -16.00
N LEU A 30 -0.70 -10.60 -15.27
CA LEU A 30 -1.73 -9.69 -14.81
C LEU A 30 -1.65 -9.54 -13.30
N ILE A 31 -1.78 -8.30 -12.84
CA ILE A 31 -1.88 -7.96 -11.43
C ILE A 31 -3.11 -7.07 -11.30
N ALA A 32 -4.04 -7.50 -10.46
CA ALA A 32 -5.22 -6.73 -10.13
C ALA A 32 -5.32 -6.59 -8.61
N ARG A 33 -5.86 -5.46 -8.17
CA ARG A 33 -6.08 -5.16 -6.77
C ARG A 33 -7.48 -4.59 -6.58
N ASN A 34 -8.11 -5.00 -5.50
CA ASN A 34 -9.33 -4.42 -4.98
C ASN A 34 -9.07 -3.86 -3.58
N GLU A 35 -9.64 -2.72 -3.29
CA GLU A 35 -9.68 -2.15 -1.96
C GLU A 35 -11.06 -2.45 -1.36
N ASP A 36 -11.08 -3.39 -0.42
CA ASP A 36 -12.32 -3.92 0.16
C ASP A 36 -12.64 -3.16 1.45
N ASN A 37 -13.20 -1.96 1.30
CA ASN A 37 -13.62 -1.12 2.42
C ASN A 37 -15.13 -1.21 2.68
N THR A 38 -15.50 -1.03 3.94
CA THR A 38 -16.92 -0.91 4.35
C THR A 38 -17.51 0.48 4.08
N THR A 39 -16.67 1.46 3.85
CA THR A 39 -17.02 2.82 3.39
C THR A 39 -16.60 2.99 1.94
N PRO A 40 -17.19 3.92 1.19
CA PRO A 40 -16.70 4.23 -0.14
C PRO A 40 -15.18 4.49 -0.10
N ALA A 41 -14.43 3.76 -0.93
CA ALA A 41 -13.00 3.96 -1.03
C ALA A 41 -12.68 5.39 -1.48
N ALA A 42 -11.57 5.93 -1.00
CA ALA A 42 -11.07 7.20 -1.52
C ALA A 42 -10.82 7.09 -3.03
N PRO A 43 -11.11 8.14 -3.80
CA PRO A 43 -10.80 8.15 -5.23
C PRO A 43 -9.30 7.92 -5.44
N LYS A 44 -8.95 7.04 -6.37
CA LYS A 44 -7.56 6.78 -6.75
C LYS A 44 -7.19 7.56 -8.01
N SER A 45 -5.93 7.90 -8.15
CA SER A 45 -5.36 8.47 -9.37
C SER A 45 -4.28 7.57 -9.93
N LEU A 46 -4.15 7.51 -11.25
CA LEU A 46 -2.98 6.90 -11.89
C LEU A 46 -1.89 7.96 -12.01
N ARG A 47 -0.76 7.69 -11.43
CA ARG A 47 0.39 8.58 -11.46
C ARG A 47 1.59 7.90 -12.11
N MET A 48 2.33 8.64 -12.93
CA MET A 48 3.63 8.23 -13.46
C MET A 48 4.71 9.02 -12.74
N VAL A 49 5.60 8.34 -12.06
CA VAL A 49 6.72 8.94 -11.33
C VAL A 49 7.98 8.77 -12.17
N PRO A 50 8.64 9.85 -12.59
CA PRO A 50 9.90 9.81 -13.33
C PRO A 50 11.02 9.11 -12.55
N ALA A 51 12.00 8.58 -13.27
CA ALA A 51 13.21 8.07 -12.65
C ALA A 51 13.95 9.19 -11.89
N GLY A 52 14.41 8.88 -10.69
CA GLY A 52 15.15 9.83 -9.84
C GLY A 52 14.31 10.93 -9.19
N GLU A 53 13.01 11.04 -9.46
CA GLU A 53 12.16 12.10 -8.88
C GLU A 53 12.16 12.09 -7.34
N ARG A 54 12.37 10.91 -6.76
CA ARG A 54 12.34 10.72 -5.31
C ARG A 54 13.68 10.30 -4.72
N ASP A 55 14.76 10.43 -5.46
CA ASP A 55 16.09 10.11 -4.98
C ASP A 55 16.46 11.02 -3.79
N GLY A 56 16.88 10.41 -2.68
CA GLY A 56 17.25 11.11 -1.48
C GLY A 56 16.11 11.81 -0.73
N VAL A 57 14.85 11.64 -1.16
CA VAL A 57 13.70 12.24 -0.46
C VAL A 57 13.50 11.57 0.89
N GLU A 58 13.39 12.38 1.93
CA GLU A 58 12.99 11.91 3.25
C GLU A 58 11.47 11.80 3.33
N LEU A 59 10.98 10.60 3.62
CA LEU A 59 9.56 10.34 3.90
C LEU A 59 9.35 10.23 5.40
N VAL A 60 8.35 10.93 5.89
CA VAL A 60 7.96 10.89 7.31
C VAL A 60 6.53 10.38 7.40
N SER A 61 6.31 9.33 8.19
CA SER A 61 4.97 8.83 8.47
C SER A 61 4.19 9.84 9.32
N GLY A 62 3.04 10.26 8.83
CA GLY A 62 2.14 11.12 9.59
C GLY A 62 1.52 10.43 10.82
N ALA A 63 1.46 9.09 10.82
CA ALA A 63 0.83 8.33 11.88
C ALA A 63 1.73 8.15 13.11
N ASN A 64 3.01 7.86 12.92
CA ASN A 64 3.92 7.49 14.01
C ASN A 64 5.29 8.17 13.97
N GLY A 65 5.53 9.07 13.01
CA GLY A 65 6.79 9.79 12.87
C GLY A 65 7.95 8.93 12.33
N PHE A 66 7.70 7.71 11.88
CA PHE A 66 8.74 6.90 11.23
C PHE A 66 9.31 7.65 10.03
N THR A 67 10.62 7.69 9.93
CA THR A 67 11.32 8.40 8.86
C THR A 67 12.21 7.45 8.08
N ILE A 68 12.19 7.59 6.76
CA ILE A 68 13.07 6.86 5.83
C ILE A 68 13.52 7.78 4.71
N THR A 69 14.82 7.75 4.40
CA THR A 69 15.35 8.40 3.21
C THR A 69 15.34 7.40 2.06
N LEU A 70 14.72 7.76 0.96
CA LEU A 70 14.66 6.91 -0.21
C LEU A 70 16.05 6.80 -0.87
N PRO A 71 16.39 5.61 -1.40
CA PRO A 71 17.70 5.41 -2.03
C PRO A 71 17.81 6.18 -3.35
N GLU A 72 19.06 6.45 -3.76
CA GLU A 72 19.38 7.00 -5.07
C GLU A 72 19.17 5.96 -6.18
N GLY A 73 18.98 6.40 -7.42
CA GLY A 73 18.85 5.54 -8.59
C GLY A 73 17.46 4.94 -8.75
N GLY A 74 16.43 5.61 -8.26
CA GLY A 74 15.03 5.22 -8.39
C GLY A 74 14.60 5.08 -9.85
N LEU A 75 14.01 3.94 -10.20
CA LEU A 75 13.44 3.71 -11.54
C LEU A 75 12.12 4.49 -11.68
N ARG A 76 11.79 4.86 -12.91
CA ARG A 76 10.41 5.35 -13.18
C ARG A 76 9.40 4.25 -12.86
N TYR A 77 8.23 4.63 -12.37
CA TYR A 77 7.17 3.69 -12.04
C TYR A 77 5.78 4.32 -12.21
N SER A 78 4.78 3.47 -12.35
CA SER A 78 3.38 3.85 -12.19
C SER A 78 2.93 3.57 -10.76
N ALA A 79 2.04 4.40 -10.24
CA ALA A 79 1.45 4.23 -8.92
C ALA A 79 -0.03 4.60 -8.91
N MET A 80 -0.74 4.10 -7.93
CA MET A 80 -2.18 4.35 -7.73
C MET A 80 -2.43 4.97 -6.35
N PRO A 81 -1.97 6.22 -6.11
CA PRO A 81 -2.21 6.89 -4.84
C PRO A 81 -3.66 7.38 -4.69
N ASP A 82 -4.05 7.65 -3.46
CA ASP A 82 -5.25 8.40 -3.16
C ASP A 82 -5.20 9.81 -3.73
N VAL A 83 -6.36 10.32 -4.15
CA VAL A 83 -6.48 11.70 -4.68
C VAL A 83 -6.31 12.73 -3.55
N THR A 84 -6.75 12.38 -2.34
CA THR A 84 -6.63 13.23 -1.15
C THR A 84 -5.53 12.68 -0.24
N PRO A 85 -4.34 13.28 -0.21
CA PRO A 85 -3.19 12.78 0.54
C PRO A 85 -3.22 13.18 2.03
N GLU A 86 -4.38 13.31 2.63
CA GLU A 86 -4.55 13.75 4.03
C GLU A 86 -3.85 12.81 5.02
N GLU A 87 -3.75 11.52 4.67
CA GLU A 87 -3.09 10.51 5.49
C GLU A 87 -1.67 10.19 5.01
N GLY A 88 -1.16 10.94 4.02
CA GLY A 88 0.17 10.75 3.44
C GLY A 88 0.15 10.09 2.06
N LEU A 89 1.30 9.57 1.64
CA LEU A 89 1.50 9.03 0.30
C LEU A 89 1.17 7.54 0.28
N PHE A 90 -0.06 7.20 -0.08
CA PHE A 90 -0.52 5.82 -0.20
C PHE A 90 -0.44 5.33 -1.65
N GLU A 91 0.76 5.01 -2.11
CA GLU A 91 0.98 4.40 -3.43
C GLU A 91 0.88 2.87 -3.34
N GLU A 92 -0.29 2.37 -3.06
CA GLU A 92 -0.54 0.98 -2.67
C GLU A 92 -0.28 -0.06 -3.77
N ALA A 93 -0.24 0.35 -5.02
CA ALA A 93 0.05 -0.53 -6.15
C ALA A 93 0.81 0.21 -7.24
N GLY A 94 1.67 -0.51 -7.95
CA GLY A 94 2.42 0.06 -9.05
C GLY A 94 3.33 -0.93 -9.74
N VAL A 95 3.89 -0.48 -10.87
CA VAL A 95 4.85 -1.25 -11.69
C VAL A 95 6.00 -0.34 -12.07
N ASN A 96 7.24 -0.78 -11.87
CA ASN A 96 8.41 -0.02 -12.28
C ASN A 96 8.91 -0.39 -13.69
N ALA A 97 9.88 0.38 -14.20
CA ALA A 97 10.46 0.18 -15.53
C ALA A 97 11.23 -1.14 -15.70
N ALA A 98 11.56 -1.83 -14.62
CA ALA A 98 12.13 -3.18 -14.64
C ALA A 98 11.06 -4.28 -14.65
N HIS A 99 9.79 -3.93 -14.86
CA HIS A 99 8.63 -4.83 -14.82
C HIS A 99 8.44 -5.54 -13.46
N VAL A 100 8.90 -4.91 -12.38
CA VAL A 100 8.58 -5.35 -11.03
C VAL A 100 7.32 -4.64 -10.59
N ALA A 101 6.32 -5.42 -10.21
CA ALA A 101 5.06 -4.91 -9.71
C ALA A 101 4.94 -5.15 -8.20
N MET A 102 4.26 -4.23 -7.52
CA MET A 102 3.96 -4.31 -6.11
C MET A 102 2.48 -4.05 -5.88
N SER A 103 1.91 -4.77 -4.94
CA SER A 103 0.56 -4.51 -4.42
C SER A 103 0.62 -4.74 -2.90
N ALA A 104 0.31 -3.71 -2.14
CA ALA A 104 0.27 -3.78 -0.69
C ALA A 104 -1.16 -4.08 -0.23
N THR A 105 -1.33 -5.09 0.60
CA THR A 105 -2.60 -5.39 1.28
C THR A 105 -2.43 -5.12 2.76
N GLU A 106 -3.42 -4.54 3.40
CA GLU A 106 -3.42 -4.39 4.85
C GLU A 106 -3.62 -5.75 5.51
N SER A 107 -2.53 -6.37 5.94
CA SER A 107 -2.55 -7.55 6.81
C SER A 107 -1.41 -7.41 7.80
N ALA A 108 -1.57 -6.46 8.73
CA ALA A 108 -0.58 -6.26 9.76
C ALA A 108 -0.88 -7.21 10.93
N LEU A 109 0.01 -8.17 11.15
CA LEU A 109 0.04 -8.98 12.35
C LEU A 109 1.24 -8.54 13.18
N ALA A 110 0.99 -8.10 14.39
CA ALA A 110 2.02 -7.73 15.34
C ALA A 110 1.92 -8.62 16.59
N ASN A 111 3.06 -8.90 17.21
CA ASN A 111 3.07 -9.58 18.49
C ASN A 111 2.83 -8.58 19.65
N ASP A 112 2.46 -9.08 20.82
CA ASP A 112 2.12 -8.26 21.99
C ASP A 112 3.22 -7.28 22.37
N ARG A 113 4.48 -7.62 22.13
CA ARG A 113 5.62 -6.75 22.43
C ARG A 113 5.65 -5.54 21.51
N VAL A 114 5.36 -5.72 20.21
CA VAL A 114 5.29 -4.61 19.25
C VAL A 114 4.10 -3.72 19.59
N LEU A 115 2.95 -4.31 19.89
CA LEU A 115 1.74 -3.58 20.25
C LEU A 115 1.87 -2.78 21.54
N ALA A 116 2.78 -3.19 22.45
CA ALA A 116 3.06 -2.43 23.69
C ALA A 116 3.89 -1.16 23.43
N PHE A 117 4.69 -1.14 22.36
CA PHE A 117 5.56 0.00 22.02
C PHE A 117 4.94 0.93 20.96
N ASP A 118 4.19 0.37 20.05
CA ASP A 118 3.54 1.08 18.94
C ASP A 118 2.13 0.50 18.72
N PRO A 119 1.19 0.85 19.60
CA PRO A 119 -0.18 0.41 19.43
C PRO A 119 -0.75 1.01 18.14
N TYR A 120 -1.38 0.20 17.33
CA TYR A 120 -2.12 0.66 16.16
C TYR A 120 -3.17 1.68 16.59
N VAL A 121 -3.13 2.84 16.02
CA VAL A 121 -4.11 3.90 16.23
C VAL A 121 -5.18 3.78 15.16
#